data_6449cdb77a245ed428a1b782f88dec33
#
_entry.id   6449cdb77a245ed428a1b782f88dec33
#
_cell.length_a   1.000
_cell.length_b   1.000
_cell.length_c   1.000
_cell.angle_alpha   90.00
_cell.angle_beta   90.00
_cell.angle_gamma   90.00
#
_symmetry.space_group_name_H-M   'P 1'
#
loop_
_entity.id
_entity.type
_entity.pdbx_description
1 polymer ?
#
loop_
_entity_poly.entity_id
_entity_poly.type
_entity_poly.pdbx_seq_one_letter_code
_entity_poly.pdbx_strand_id
1 'polypeptide(L)'
;MAIAFSKYHGLGNDFVLVDNRHQADLMLTAEQAVKWCDRNFGIGADGVIFVLPGQAGTDYTMRIFNSDGSEPEMCGNGIRCLAQFIAELETQAGQVVAAPKAYAIHTRAGTMTPKLQPDGQVTVDMGAPILRAGEIPTTLAAAAQQVVNQPLGVADQSWAVTCVSMGNPHCITFVNDVAAIALAQLGPQFEHHPAFPQRINTEFIEVISRDYLKMRVWERGAGATLACGTGACAALVAGVLTENCDRAATVELPGGPLRIEWSASDNRVYMTGPAAKVFAGTMAG
;
A
#
# COMPACT_ATOMS: atom_id res chain seq x y z
N MET A 1 -20.84 14.19 -20.33
CA MET A 1 -21.65 12.99 -19.99
C MET A 1 -21.52 12.78 -18.48
N ALA A 2 -22.58 12.34 -17.77
CA ALA A 2 -22.44 12.06 -16.32
C ALA A 2 -21.78 10.69 -16.13
N ILE A 3 -20.76 10.62 -15.30
CA ILE A 3 -20.02 9.39 -14.98
C ILE A 3 -20.38 8.97 -13.56
N ALA A 4 -20.85 7.73 -13.41
CA ALA A 4 -21.12 7.13 -12.11
C ALA A 4 -19.81 6.71 -11.44
N PHE A 5 -19.73 6.88 -10.13
CA PHE A 5 -18.59 6.47 -9.33
C PHE A 5 -19.01 5.95 -7.96
N SER A 6 -18.11 5.20 -7.34
CA SER A 6 -18.17 4.85 -5.91
C SER A 6 -16.91 5.32 -5.21
N LYS A 7 -17.04 5.88 -4.01
CA LYS A 7 -15.89 6.25 -3.18
C LYS A 7 -15.63 5.17 -2.15
N TYR A 8 -14.38 4.71 -2.09
CA TYR A 8 -13.88 3.72 -1.15
C TYR A 8 -12.64 4.23 -0.44
N HIS A 9 -12.30 3.61 0.69
CA HIS A 9 -10.99 3.77 1.32
C HIS A 9 -10.45 2.45 1.86
N GLY A 10 -9.11 2.32 1.87
CA GLY A 10 -8.38 1.32 2.63
C GLY A 10 -7.58 2.02 3.73
N LEU A 11 -8.11 2.01 4.97
CA LEU A 11 -7.46 2.64 6.12
C LEU A 11 -7.21 4.15 5.96
N GLY A 12 -8.19 4.88 5.42
CA GLY A 12 -8.10 6.33 5.22
C GLY A 12 -7.45 6.77 3.90
N ASN A 13 -6.73 5.91 3.20
CA ASN A 13 -6.28 6.16 1.84
C ASN A 13 -7.46 5.94 0.88
N ASP A 14 -7.99 7.00 0.28
CA ASP A 14 -9.30 7.04 -0.34
C ASP A 14 -9.26 7.21 -1.87
N PHE A 15 -10.16 6.50 -2.55
CA PHE A 15 -10.19 6.44 -4.01
C PHE A 15 -11.60 6.63 -4.55
N VAL A 16 -11.69 7.27 -5.71
CA VAL A 16 -12.88 7.28 -6.57
C VAL A 16 -12.75 6.10 -7.54
N LEU A 17 -13.69 5.16 -7.50
CA LEU A 17 -13.70 3.98 -8.36
C LEU A 17 -14.76 4.13 -9.47
N VAL A 18 -14.35 3.87 -10.71
CA VAL A 18 -15.16 4.02 -11.91
C VAL A 18 -15.30 2.67 -12.60
N ASP A 19 -16.55 2.27 -12.88
CA ASP A 19 -16.83 1.09 -13.72
C ASP A 19 -16.59 1.41 -15.20
N ASN A 20 -15.48 0.91 -15.71
CA ASN A 20 -15.04 1.09 -17.10
C ASN A 20 -15.00 -0.27 -17.85
N ARG A 21 -15.70 -1.31 -17.32
CA ARG A 21 -15.64 -2.69 -17.85
C ARG A 21 -16.24 -2.86 -19.25
N HIS A 22 -16.98 -1.88 -19.73
CA HIS A 22 -17.67 -1.95 -21.02
C HIS A 22 -16.89 -1.31 -22.18
N GLN A 23 -15.74 -0.68 -21.92
CA GLN A 23 -14.89 -0.05 -22.94
C GLN A 23 -13.43 -0.09 -22.53
N ALA A 24 -12.53 -0.14 -23.54
CA ALA A 24 -11.08 -0.16 -23.29
C ALA A 24 -10.49 1.22 -22.99
N ASP A 25 -11.10 2.27 -23.57
CA ASP A 25 -10.66 3.65 -23.34
C ASP A 25 -11.13 4.16 -21.97
N LEU A 26 -10.27 4.87 -21.27
CA LEU A 26 -10.60 5.46 -19.97
C LEU A 26 -11.69 6.54 -20.12
N MET A 27 -12.64 6.55 -19.20
CA MET A 27 -13.72 7.57 -19.16
C MET A 27 -13.20 8.95 -18.75
N LEU A 28 -12.02 9.04 -18.12
CA LEU A 28 -11.39 10.30 -17.71
C LEU A 28 -9.94 10.33 -18.17
N THR A 29 -9.46 11.53 -18.52
CA THR A 29 -8.03 11.79 -18.68
C THR A 29 -7.36 11.97 -17.32
N ALA A 30 -6.01 11.98 -17.28
CA ALA A 30 -5.26 12.26 -16.05
C ALA A 30 -5.60 13.65 -15.47
N GLU A 31 -5.76 14.67 -16.33
CA GLU A 31 -6.11 16.03 -15.89
C GLU A 31 -7.53 16.11 -15.30
N GLN A 32 -8.46 15.32 -15.81
CA GLN A 32 -9.81 15.20 -15.24
C GLN A 32 -9.77 14.47 -13.90
N ALA A 33 -8.94 13.42 -13.78
CA ALA A 33 -8.76 12.71 -12.53
C ALA A 33 -8.18 13.62 -11.43
N VAL A 34 -7.21 14.49 -11.76
CA VAL A 34 -6.70 15.53 -10.84
C VAL A 34 -7.83 16.43 -10.32
N LYS A 35 -8.72 16.91 -11.23
CA LYS A 35 -9.86 17.74 -10.83
C LYS A 35 -10.84 16.98 -9.92
N TRP A 36 -11.08 15.70 -10.19
CA TRP A 36 -11.96 14.88 -9.36
C TRP A 36 -11.37 14.63 -7.98
N CYS A 37 -10.04 14.54 -7.89
CA CYS A 37 -9.30 14.35 -6.64
C CYS A 37 -9.24 15.60 -5.76
N ASP A 38 -9.49 16.80 -6.30
CA ASP A 38 -9.48 18.03 -5.51
C ASP A 38 -10.53 17.97 -4.39
N ARG A 39 -10.07 18.17 -3.12
CA ARG A 39 -10.91 18.02 -1.94
C ARG A 39 -11.87 19.20 -1.70
N ASN A 40 -11.66 20.31 -2.40
CA ASN A 40 -12.49 21.51 -2.27
C ASN A 40 -13.40 21.74 -3.48
N PHE A 41 -12.93 21.42 -4.70
CA PHE A 41 -13.61 21.71 -5.94
C PHE A 41 -14.04 20.46 -6.73
N GLY A 42 -13.61 19.27 -6.27
CA GLY A 42 -13.94 17.96 -6.83
C GLY A 42 -14.70 17.06 -5.86
N ILE A 43 -14.55 15.76 -6.06
CA ILE A 43 -15.05 14.73 -5.14
C ILE A 43 -14.13 14.63 -3.91
N GLY A 44 -12.84 14.89 -4.10
CA GLY A 44 -11.79 14.76 -3.12
C GLY A 44 -11.38 13.29 -2.93
N ALA A 45 -10.15 12.96 -3.32
CA ALA A 45 -9.58 11.61 -3.14
C ALA A 45 -8.05 11.64 -3.29
N ASP A 46 -7.39 10.55 -2.89
CA ASP A 46 -5.97 10.34 -3.14
C ASP A 46 -5.72 9.83 -4.57
N GLY A 47 -6.75 9.32 -5.24
CA GLY A 47 -6.67 8.89 -6.64
C GLY A 47 -8.00 8.43 -7.22
N VAL A 48 -7.99 8.20 -8.54
CA VAL A 48 -9.10 7.60 -9.29
C VAL A 48 -8.67 6.24 -9.82
N ILE A 49 -9.46 5.21 -9.58
CA ILE A 49 -9.21 3.83 -10.04
C ILE A 49 -10.29 3.42 -11.02
N PHE A 50 -9.88 2.86 -12.14
CA PHE A 50 -10.75 2.31 -13.16
C PHE A 50 -10.68 0.79 -13.15
N VAL A 51 -11.85 0.13 -13.18
CA VAL A 51 -11.96 -1.28 -13.50
C VAL A 51 -12.29 -1.43 -14.99
N LEU A 52 -11.38 -2.04 -15.76
CA LEU A 52 -11.52 -2.25 -17.20
C LEU A 52 -11.71 -3.75 -17.51
N PRO A 53 -12.07 -4.09 -18.78
CA PRO A 53 -12.06 -5.48 -19.22
C PRO A 53 -10.73 -6.17 -18.96
N GLY A 54 -10.76 -7.46 -18.69
CA GLY A 54 -9.54 -8.27 -18.48
C GLY A 54 -8.66 -8.32 -19.73
N GLN A 55 -7.35 -8.39 -19.50
CA GLN A 55 -6.32 -8.53 -20.52
C GLN A 55 -5.42 -9.73 -20.18
N ALA A 56 -4.79 -10.34 -21.18
CA ALA A 56 -3.81 -11.41 -20.98
C ALA A 56 -4.32 -12.58 -20.11
N GLY A 57 -5.61 -12.92 -20.21
CA GLY A 57 -6.22 -14.01 -19.44
C GLY A 57 -6.59 -13.68 -18.00
N THR A 58 -6.62 -12.40 -17.63
CA THR A 58 -7.12 -11.92 -16.33
C THR A 58 -8.61 -11.61 -16.37
N ASP A 59 -9.28 -11.56 -15.21
CA ASP A 59 -10.70 -11.23 -15.10
C ASP A 59 -10.95 -9.74 -15.39
N TYR A 60 -10.07 -8.89 -14.89
CA TYR A 60 -10.16 -7.42 -14.98
C TYR A 60 -8.79 -6.78 -15.17
N THR A 61 -8.80 -5.50 -15.54
CA THR A 61 -7.62 -4.64 -15.57
C THR A 61 -7.81 -3.44 -14.65
N MET A 62 -6.81 -3.11 -13.86
CA MET A 62 -6.75 -1.91 -13.03
C MET A 62 -5.92 -0.84 -13.70
N ARG A 63 -6.48 0.38 -13.82
CA ARG A 63 -5.71 1.60 -14.08
C ARG A 63 -5.96 2.56 -12.92
N ILE A 64 -4.96 3.32 -12.53
CA ILE A 64 -5.04 4.25 -11.41
C ILE A 64 -4.32 5.55 -11.75
N PHE A 65 -4.95 6.69 -11.47
CA PHE A 65 -4.30 8.00 -11.44
C PHE A 65 -4.27 8.50 -9.99
N ASN A 66 -3.11 8.93 -9.53
CA ASN A 66 -2.97 9.66 -8.27
C ASN A 66 -3.60 11.05 -8.37
N SER A 67 -3.75 11.73 -7.24
CA SER A 67 -4.28 13.11 -7.17
C SER A 67 -3.43 14.15 -7.90
N ASP A 68 -2.17 13.84 -8.21
CA ASP A 68 -1.28 14.68 -9.04
C ASP A 68 -1.31 14.34 -10.54
N GLY A 69 -2.12 13.36 -10.95
CA GLY A 69 -2.24 12.87 -12.33
C GLY A 69 -1.19 11.82 -12.72
N SER A 70 -0.23 11.50 -11.84
CA SER A 70 0.71 10.41 -12.08
C SER A 70 0.01 9.05 -12.08
N GLU A 71 0.57 8.09 -12.83
CA GLU A 71 0.02 6.75 -12.93
C GLU A 71 1.00 5.73 -12.31
N PRO A 72 0.79 5.32 -11.05
CA PRO A 72 1.60 4.30 -10.41
C PRO A 72 1.34 2.91 -11.02
N GLU A 73 2.29 2.01 -10.87
CA GLU A 73 2.17 0.64 -11.39
C GLU A 73 1.11 -0.17 -10.64
N MET A 74 0.99 0.04 -9.31
CA MET A 74 0.05 -0.64 -8.42
C MET A 74 -0.10 0.16 -7.12
N CYS A 75 -1.21 -0.04 -6.40
CA CYS A 75 -1.44 0.47 -5.05
C CYS A 75 -2.08 -0.61 -4.19
N GLY A 76 -1.41 -1.03 -3.11
CA GLY A 76 -1.91 -2.09 -2.22
C GLY A 76 -3.25 -1.76 -1.55
N ASN A 77 -3.48 -0.50 -1.16
CA ASN A 77 -4.76 -0.04 -0.63
C ASN A 77 -5.82 0.02 -1.74
N GLY A 78 -5.43 0.55 -2.92
CA GLY A 78 -6.31 0.67 -4.07
C GLY A 78 -6.80 -0.67 -4.62
N ILE A 79 -5.94 -1.70 -4.67
CA ILE A 79 -6.35 -3.02 -5.17
C ILE A 79 -7.34 -3.71 -4.23
N ARG A 80 -7.26 -3.47 -2.90
CA ARG A 80 -8.29 -3.96 -1.96
C ARG A 80 -9.63 -3.28 -2.21
N CYS A 81 -9.63 -1.95 -2.39
CA CYS A 81 -10.84 -1.19 -2.73
C CYS A 81 -11.43 -1.67 -4.06
N LEU A 82 -10.60 -1.92 -5.07
CA LEU A 82 -11.05 -2.42 -6.37
C LEU A 82 -11.69 -3.80 -6.27
N ALA A 83 -11.13 -4.73 -5.48
CA ALA A 83 -11.71 -6.06 -5.30
C ALA A 83 -13.11 -6.01 -4.66
N GLN A 84 -13.31 -5.15 -3.66
CA GLN A 84 -14.63 -4.92 -3.06
C GLN A 84 -15.61 -4.27 -4.04
N PHE A 85 -15.12 -3.30 -4.82
CA PHE A 85 -15.94 -2.64 -5.83
C PHE A 85 -16.40 -3.62 -6.92
N ILE A 86 -15.50 -4.48 -7.41
CA ILE A 86 -15.85 -5.53 -8.39
C ILE A 86 -16.92 -6.45 -7.81
N ALA A 87 -16.78 -6.90 -6.57
CA ALA A 87 -17.78 -7.75 -5.92
C ALA A 87 -19.15 -7.06 -5.80
N GLU A 88 -19.16 -5.76 -5.50
CA GLU A 88 -20.40 -4.98 -5.51
C GLU A 88 -21.03 -4.93 -6.91
N LEU A 89 -20.24 -4.65 -7.95
CA LEU A 89 -20.73 -4.60 -9.33
C LEU A 89 -21.28 -5.93 -9.81
N GLU A 90 -20.62 -7.06 -9.47
CA GLU A 90 -21.11 -8.39 -9.79
C GLU A 90 -22.43 -8.71 -9.06
N THR A 91 -22.54 -8.33 -7.79
CA THR A 91 -23.76 -8.50 -6.99
C THR A 91 -24.93 -7.67 -7.60
N GLN A 92 -24.68 -6.43 -7.99
CA GLN A 92 -25.65 -5.58 -8.66
C GLN A 92 -26.12 -6.16 -10.02
N ALA A 93 -25.22 -6.89 -10.71
CA ALA A 93 -25.53 -7.62 -11.93
C ALA A 93 -26.27 -8.97 -11.69
N GLY A 94 -26.64 -9.27 -10.45
CA GLY A 94 -27.35 -10.49 -10.07
C GLY A 94 -26.47 -11.74 -9.89
N GLN A 95 -25.15 -11.58 -9.84
CA GLN A 95 -24.23 -12.67 -9.58
C GLN A 95 -24.12 -12.94 -8.08
N VAL A 96 -23.97 -14.21 -7.69
CA VAL A 96 -23.68 -14.59 -6.31
C VAL A 96 -22.18 -14.54 -6.10
N VAL A 97 -21.70 -13.60 -5.28
CA VAL A 97 -20.30 -13.49 -4.88
C VAL A 97 -20.11 -14.23 -3.57
N ALA A 98 -19.68 -15.49 -3.65
CA ALA A 98 -19.40 -16.31 -2.46
C ALA A 98 -17.91 -16.18 -2.08
N ALA A 99 -17.64 -15.66 -0.89
CA ALA A 99 -16.27 -15.65 -0.34
C ALA A 99 -15.90 -17.02 0.26
N PRO A 100 -14.63 -17.46 0.17
CA PRO A 100 -13.52 -16.70 -0.39
C PRO A 100 -13.54 -16.66 -1.94
N LYS A 101 -13.32 -15.48 -2.53
CA LYS A 101 -13.26 -15.29 -4.00
C LYS A 101 -12.02 -14.49 -4.37
N ALA A 102 -11.22 -15.00 -5.30
CA ALA A 102 -10.07 -14.31 -5.86
C ALA A 102 -10.41 -13.73 -7.23
N TYR A 103 -9.81 -12.58 -7.55
CA TYR A 103 -9.88 -11.95 -8.86
C TYR A 103 -8.48 -11.85 -9.45
N ALA A 104 -8.29 -12.34 -10.68
CA ALA A 104 -7.06 -12.10 -11.43
C ALA A 104 -7.14 -10.71 -12.07
N ILE A 105 -6.36 -9.75 -11.57
CA ILE A 105 -6.40 -8.35 -12.02
C ILE A 105 -5.06 -8.00 -12.67
N HIS A 106 -5.12 -7.63 -13.97
CA HIS A 106 -3.95 -7.08 -14.66
C HIS A 106 -3.65 -5.68 -14.14
N THR A 107 -2.39 -5.41 -13.81
CA THR A 107 -1.87 -4.09 -13.42
C THR A 107 -0.58 -3.81 -14.15
N ARG A 108 -0.07 -2.58 -14.11
CA ARG A 108 1.25 -2.25 -14.69
C ARG A 108 2.41 -2.95 -13.97
N ALA A 109 2.21 -3.38 -12.72
CA ALA A 109 3.17 -4.19 -11.96
C ALA A 109 3.04 -5.70 -12.24
N GLY A 110 2.15 -6.11 -13.17
CA GLY A 110 1.84 -7.50 -13.44
C GLY A 110 0.46 -7.92 -12.92
N THR A 111 0.20 -9.23 -12.91
CA THR A 111 -1.06 -9.77 -12.43
C THR A 111 -1.09 -9.82 -10.91
N MET A 112 -2.08 -9.17 -10.31
CA MET A 112 -2.39 -9.22 -8.89
C MET A 112 -3.61 -10.09 -8.66
N THR A 113 -3.62 -10.82 -7.53
CA THR A 113 -4.73 -11.73 -7.20
C THR A 113 -5.30 -11.41 -5.81
N PRO A 114 -6.00 -10.26 -5.65
CA PRO A 114 -6.69 -9.97 -4.38
C PRO A 114 -7.78 -11.01 -4.14
N LYS A 115 -7.87 -11.46 -2.87
CA LYS A 115 -8.81 -12.48 -2.43
C LYS A 115 -9.75 -11.91 -1.37
N LEU A 116 -11.04 -11.85 -1.67
CA LEU A 116 -12.09 -11.54 -0.71
C LEU A 116 -12.18 -12.66 0.32
N GLN A 117 -12.19 -12.28 1.60
CA GLN A 117 -12.35 -13.19 2.72
C GLN A 117 -13.82 -13.22 3.22
N PRO A 118 -14.24 -14.28 3.91
CA PRO A 118 -15.61 -14.37 4.43
C PRO A 118 -16.01 -13.26 5.42
N ASP A 119 -15.04 -12.65 6.10
CA ASP A 119 -15.24 -11.54 7.02
C ASP A 119 -15.28 -10.15 6.33
N GLY A 120 -15.21 -10.12 4.99
CA GLY A 120 -15.21 -8.90 4.19
C GLY A 120 -13.86 -8.21 4.07
N GLN A 121 -12.80 -8.78 4.62
CA GLN A 121 -11.45 -8.27 4.36
C GLN A 121 -10.92 -8.75 3.01
N VAL A 122 -9.84 -8.14 2.54
CA VAL A 122 -9.18 -8.51 1.29
C VAL A 122 -7.73 -8.87 1.57
N THR A 123 -7.32 -10.08 1.19
CA THR A 123 -5.93 -10.52 1.21
C THR A 123 -5.27 -10.25 -0.14
N VAL A 124 -4.11 -9.64 -0.12
CA VAL A 124 -3.29 -9.35 -1.31
C VAL A 124 -1.93 -10.01 -1.15
N ASP A 125 -1.49 -10.72 -2.18
CA ASP A 125 -0.12 -11.19 -2.30
C ASP A 125 0.78 -10.03 -2.75
N MET A 126 1.63 -9.57 -1.84
CA MET A 126 2.52 -8.41 -2.04
C MET A 126 3.88 -8.79 -2.64
N GLY A 127 4.11 -10.07 -2.95
CA GLY A 127 5.36 -10.57 -3.48
C GLY A 127 6.38 -10.97 -2.42
N ALA A 128 7.55 -11.40 -2.88
CA ALA A 128 8.67 -11.70 -2.00
C ALA A 128 9.40 -10.41 -1.60
N PRO A 129 9.85 -10.27 -0.34
CA PRO A 129 10.63 -9.10 0.07
C PRO A 129 12.03 -9.15 -0.58
N ILE A 130 12.52 -7.99 -0.99
CA ILE A 130 13.87 -7.80 -1.52
C ILE A 130 14.74 -7.28 -0.37
N LEU A 131 15.83 -7.99 -0.09
CA LEU A 131 16.67 -7.75 1.10
C LEU A 131 18.09 -7.30 0.77
N ARG A 132 18.53 -7.38 -0.49
CA ARG A 132 19.88 -6.98 -0.88
C ARG A 132 20.01 -5.46 -0.96
N ALA A 133 21.03 -4.90 -0.31
CA ALA A 133 21.26 -3.46 -0.22
C ALA A 133 21.28 -2.76 -1.58
N GLY A 134 21.89 -3.36 -2.61
CA GLY A 134 21.95 -2.80 -3.95
C GLY A 134 20.60 -2.72 -4.67
N GLU A 135 19.65 -3.59 -4.29
CA GLU A 135 18.30 -3.62 -4.88
C GLU A 135 17.29 -2.76 -4.09
N ILE A 136 17.66 -2.30 -2.88
CA ILE A 136 16.80 -1.43 -2.02
C ILE A 136 16.89 0.07 -2.35
N PRO A 137 17.72 0.68 -3.06
CA PRO A 137 19.13 0.94 -3.10
C PRO A 137 19.63 1.72 -1.87
N THR A 138 20.58 1.16 -1.15
CA THR A 138 21.22 1.80 0.01
C THR A 138 22.72 1.52 0.04
N THR A 139 23.49 2.42 0.67
CA THR A 139 24.94 2.31 0.85
C THR A 139 25.33 1.79 2.24
N LEU A 140 24.37 1.41 3.08
CA LEU A 140 24.62 0.94 4.46
C LEU A 140 25.28 -0.44 4.54
N ALA A 141 25.28 -1.19 3.44
CA ALA A 141 25.99 -2.45 3.31
C ALA A 141 26.48 -2.66 1.87
N ALA A 142 27.37 -3.62 1.63
CA ALA A 142 27.74 -4.01 0.29
C ALA A 142 26.51 -4.51 -0.50
N ALA A 143 26.47 -4.28 -1.81
CA ALA A 143 25.29 -4.47 -2.64
C ALA A 143 24.62 -5.87 -2.51
N ALA A 144 25.41 -6.91 -2.28
CA ALA A 144 24.91 -8.29 -2.13
C ALA A 144 24.48 -8.64 -0.68
N GLN A 145 24.73 -7.77 0.28
CA GLN A 145 24.45 -8.00 1.70
C GLN A 145 23.07 -7.43 2.08
N GLN A 146 22.56 -7.90 3.22
CA GLN A 146 21.37 -7.34 3.86
C GLN A 146 21.75 -6.23 4.83
N VAL A 147 20.83 -5.29 5.03
CA VAL A 147 20.94 -4.25 6.07
C VAL A 147 20.02 -4.66 7.21
N VAL A 148 20.56 -5.23 8.27
CA VAL A 148 19.82 -5.65 9.46
C VAL A 148 20.50 -5.06 10.69
N ASN A 149 19.75 -4.29 11.49
CA ASN A 149 20.24 -3.59 12.69
C ASN A 149 21.54 -2.79 12.48
N GLN A 150 21.69 -2.17 11.29
CA GLN A 150 22.86 -1.34 11.01
C GLN A 150 22.71 0.05 11.64
N PRO A 151 23.80 0.63 12.19
CA PRO A 151 23.73 1.99 12.73
C PRO A 151 23.57 3.03 11.61
N LEU A 152 22.66 3.97 11.81
CA LEU A 152 22.42 5.15 10.96
C LEU A 152 22.39 6.40 11.83
N GLY A 153 23.25 7.39 11.55
CA GLY A 153 23.27 8.67 12.26
C GLY A 153 22.24 9.64 11.69
N VAL A 154 21.19 9.95 12.43
CA VAL A 154 20.17 10.96 12.04
C VAL A 154 19.87 11.85 13.24
N ALA A 155 19.87 13.18 13.06
CA ALA A 155 19.55 14.18 14.08
C ALA A 155 20.39 14.00 15.37
N ASP A 156 21.71 13.86 15.22
CA ASP A 156 22.68 13.67 16.31
C ASP A 156 22.43 12.41 17.18
N GLN A 157 21.63 11.46 16.67
CA GLN A 157 21.37 10.18 17.30
C GLN A 157 21.76 9.03 16.37
N SER A 158 22.11 7.89 16.96
CA SER A 158 22.35 6.64 16.23
C SER A 158 21.11 5.76 16.31
N TRP A 159 20.56 5.39 15.14
CA TRP A 159 19.40 4.53 14.98
C TRP A 159 19.82 3.16 14.45
N ALA A 160 19.31 2.09 15.03
CA ALA A 160 19.48 0.75 14.46
C ALA A 160 18.42 0.56 13.37
N VAL A 161 18.85 0.42 12.11
CA VAL A 161 17.93 0.34 10.98
C VAL A 161 18.03 -0.98 10.23
N THR A 162 16.90 -1.44 9.71
CA THR A 162 16.80 -2.59 8.82
C THR A 162 16.13 -2.13 7.53
N CYS A 163 16.71 -2.46 6.37
CA CYS A 163 16.17 -2.04 5.09
C CYS A 163 15.52 -3.21 4.34
N VAL A 164 14.34 -2.96 3.80
CA VAL A 164 13.54 -3.92 3.02
C VAL A 164 12.94 -3.20 1.83
N SER A 165 12.85 -3.87 0.66
CA SER A 165 12.04 -3.37 -0.44
C SER A 165 10.86 -4.32 -0.69
N MET A 166 9.68 -3.73 -0.85
CA MET A 166 8.43 -4.38 -1.30
C MET A 166 8.03 -3.89 -2.69
N GLY A 167 9.04 -3.64 -3.56
CA GLY A 167 8.92 -2.93 -4.83
C GLY A 167 9.25 -1.44 -4.71
N ASN A 168 9.16 -0.87 -3.50
CA ASN A 168 9.64 0.44 -3.10
C ASN A 168 10.48 0.31 -1.82
N PRO A 169 11.46 1.22 -1.59
CA PRO A 169 12.43 1.07 -0.51
C PRO A 169 11.88 1.54 0.83
N HIS A 170 12.18 0.77 1.90
CA HIS A 170 11.78 1.05 3.28
C HIS A 170 12.97 0.94 4.23
N CYS A 171 13.05 1.88 5.19
CA CYS A 171 14.00 1.92 6.30
C CYS A 171 13.21 1.79 7.60
N ILE A 172 13.37 0.67 8.29
CA ILE A 172 12.62 0.33 9.48
C ILE A 172 13.50 0.51 10.72
N THR A 173 12.99 1.21 11.73
CA THR A 173 13.63 1.35 13.04
C THR A 173 12.63 1.03 14.16
N PHE A 174 13.11 0.25 15.15
CA PHE A 174 12.29 -0.12 16.32
C PHE A 174 12.51 0.89 17.44
N VAL A 175 11.42 1.30 18.08
CA VAL A 175 11.39 2.33 19.12
C VAL A 175 10.55 1.87 20.31
N ASN A 176 10.78 2.45 21.49
CA ASN A 176 10.02 2.10 22.70
C ASN A 176 8.61 2.68 22.73
N ASP A 177 8.39 3.85 22.10
CA ASP A 177 7.11 4.54 22.02
C ASP A 177 7.03 5.27 20.67
N VAL A 178 6.18 4.76 19.79
CA VAL A 178 6.01 5.31 18.45
C VAL A 178 5.28 6.66 18.49
N ALA A 179 4.48 6.93 19.52
CA ALA A 179 3.76 8.19 19.65
C ALA A 179 4.70 9.35 20.01
N ALA A 180 5.79 9.08 20.73
CA ALA A 180 6.80 10.07 21.11
C ALA A 180 7.69 10.53 19.95
N ILE A 181 7.64 9.87 18.79
CA ILE A 181 8.47 10.20 17.63
C ILE A 181 8.02 11.53 16.99
N ALA A 182 8.95 12.49 16.92
CA ALA A 182 8.75 13.76 16.22
C ALA A 182 8.83 13.56 14.69
N LEU A 183 7.84 12.84 14.13
CA LEU A 183 7.85 12.32 12.77
C LEU A 183 8.08 13.41 11.71
N ALA A 184 7.44 14.58 11.85
CA ALA A 184 7.60 15.70 10.91
C ALA A 184 9.02 16.32 10.92
N GLN A 185 9.80 16.09 11.98
CA GLN A 185 11.19 16.56 12.10
C GLN A 185 12.19 15.51 11.63
N LEU A 186 11.99 14.26 12.02
CA LEU A 186 12.90 13.14 11.72
C LEU A 186 12.68 12.58 10.31
N GLY A 187 11.42 12.46 9.86
CA GLY A 187 11.07 11.85 8.59
C GLY A 187 11.83 12.40 7.39
N PRO A 188 11.87 13.73 7.17
CA PRO A 188 12.65 14.34 6.07
C PRO A 188 14.14 14.02 6.14
N GLN A 189 14.72 13.92 7.36
CA GLN A 189 16.14 13.63 7.54
C GLN A 189 16.49 12.19 7.19
N PHE A 190 15.59 11.23 7.47
CA PHE A 190 15.73 9.85 7.00
C PHE A 190 15.51 9.77 5.49
N GLU A 191 14.42 10.36 4.96
CA GLU A 191 14.09 10.32 3.54
C GLU A 191 15.23 10.80 2.66
N HIS A 192 15.90 11.88 3.06
CA HIS A 192 16.97 12.53 2.29
C HIS A 192 18.38 12.16 2.78
N HIS A 193 18.52 11.15 3.65
CA HIS A 193 19.82 10.75 4.18
C HIS A 193 20.75 10.24 3.05
N PRO A 194 22.05 10.63 3.02
CA PRO A 194 23.00 10.23 1.96
C PRO A 194 23.13 8.71 1.76
N ALA A 195 22.84 7.91 2.79
CA ALA A 195 22.82 6.45 2.67
C ALA A 195 21.71 5.93 1.74
N PHE A 196 20.75 6.76 1.34
CA PHE A 196 19.61 6.43 0.49
C PHE A 196 19.58 7.32 -0.77
N PRO A 197 20.39 7.00 -1.79
CA PRO A 197 20.56 7.87 -2.97
C PRO A 197 19.29 8.09 -3.80
N GLN A 198 18.28 7.24 -3.65
CA GLN A 198 16.95 7.37 -4.29
C GLN A 198 15.85 7.74 -3.31
N ARG A 199 16.22 8.28 -2.13
CA ARG A 199 15.33 8.50 -0.99
C ARG A 199 14.67 7.22 -0.50
N ILE A 200 13.98 7.26 0.62
CA ILE A 200 13.42 6.07 1.27
C ILE A 200 12.14 6.41 2.04
N ASN A 201 11.22 5.45 2.16
CA ASN A 201 10.16 5.49 3.16
C ASN A 201 10.76 5.09 4.51
N THR A 202 10.32 5.69 5.60
CA THR A 202 10.83 5.35 6.94
C THR A 202 9.70 5.00 7.88
N GLU A 203 9.80 3.83 8.49
CA GLU A 203 8.85 3.28 9.44
C GLU A 203 9.44 3.25 10.84
N PHE A 204 8.74 3.88 11.80
CA PHE A 204 9.01 3.78 13.22
C PHE A 204 8.06 2.76 13.84
N ILE A 205 8.61 1.73 14.49
CA ILE A 205 7.85 0.57 14.95
C ILE A 205 8.00 0.40 16.45
N GLU A 206 6.86 0.33 17.15
CA GLU A 206 6.77 -0.09 18.55
C GLU A 206 6.28 -1.54 18.60
N VAL A 207 7.03 -2.39 19.30
CA VAL A 207 6.67 -3.80 19.50
C VAL A 207 5.81 -3.93 20.74
N ILE A 208 4.52 -4.20 20.58
CA ILE A 208 3.60 -4.45 21.71
C ILE A 208 3.67 -5.91 22.14
N SER A 209 3.66 -6.83 21.16
CA SER A 209 3.87 -8.26 21.34
C SER A 209 4.47 -8.86 20.08
N ARG A 210 4.84 -10.15 20.09
CA ARG A 210 5.40 -10.80 18.91
C ARG A 210 4.42 -10.87 17.73
N ASP A 211 3.13 -10.72 17.98
CA ASP A 211 2.05 -10.75 16.98
C ASP A 211 1.32 -9.42 16.81
N TYR A 212 1.84 -8.33 17.45
CA TYR A 212 1.23 -7.00 17.37
C TYR A 212 2.28 -5.88 17.41
N LEU A 213 2.33 -5.10 16.32
CA LEU A 213 3.22 -3.97 16.11
C LEU A 213 2.41 -2.70 15.92
N LYS A 214 2.89 -1.56 16.44
CA LYS A 214 2.38 -0.23 16.08
C LYS A 214 3.36 0.47 15.18
N MET A 215 2.85 1.18 14.17
CA MET A 215 3.66 1.82 13.14
C MET A 215 3.24 3.26 12.88
N ARG A 216 4.24 4.14 12.72
CA ARG A 216 4.08 5.42 12.05
C ARG A 216 5.08 5.51 10.91
N VAL A 217 4.67 6.11 9.80
CA VAL A 217 5.47 6.17 8.58
C VAL A 217 5.65 7.60 8.09
N TRP A 218 6.83 7.85 7.54
CA TRP A 218 7.13 8.96 6.66
C TRP A 218 7.36 8.41 5.26
N GLU A 219 6.42 8.66 4.36
CA GLU A 219 6.51 8.15 3.00
C GLU A 219 7.33 9.08 2.11
N ARG A 220 8.14 8.49 1.26
CA ARG A 220 8.97 9.15 0.27
C ARG A 220 8.12 10.03 -0.67
N GLY A 221 8.29 11.34 -0.58
CA GLY A 221 7.58 12.32 -1.39
C GLY A 221 6.14 12.65 -0.93
N ALA A 222 5.61 11.93 0.06
CA ALA A 222 4.24 12.14 0.56
C ALA A 222 4.19 12.58 2.03
N GLY A 223 5.28 12.34 2.80
CA GLY A 223 5.34 12.71 4.20
C GLY A 223 4.60 11.75 5.12
N ALA A 224 4.05 12.28 6.23
CA ALA A 224 3.29 11.48 7.17
C ALA A 224 1.92 11.10 6.59
N THR A 225 1.63 9.79 6.51
CA THR A 225 0.37 9.26 5.98
C THR A 225 -0.34 8.38 7.00
N LEU A 226 -1.62 8.10 6.76
CA LEU A 226 -2.43 7.27 7.64
C LEU A 226 -2.22 5.77 7.40
N ALA A 227 -1.81 5.38 6.18
CA ALA A 227 -1.69 3.98 5.80
C ALA A 227 -0.65 3.78 4.67
N CYS A 228 0.35 2.96 4.95
CA CYS A 228 1.34 2.49 3.98
C CYS A 228 1.36 0.95 4.00
N GLY A 229 0.74 0.33 3.00
CA GLY A 229 0.64 -1.14 2.94
C GLY A 229 1.99 -1.82 2.74
N THR A 230 2.84 -1.31 1.85
CA THR A 230 4.21 -1.82 1.63
C THR A 230 5.10 -1.60 2.86
N GLY A 231 4.92 -0.45 3.56
CA GLY A 231 5.61 -0.16 4.81
C GLY A 231 5.23 -1.15 5.92
N ALA A 232 3.94 -1.51 6.04
CA ALA A 232 3.49 -2.53 7.00
C ALA A 232 4.08 -3.91 6.69
N CYS A 233 4.17 -4.28 5.41
CA CYS A 233 4.84 -5.51 4.98
C CYS A 233 6.34 -5.49 5.32
N ALA A 234 7.03 -4.39 5.00
CA ALA A 234 8.44 -4.21 5.30
C ALA A 234 8.72 -4.22 6.81
N ALA A 235 7.82 -3.62 7.63
CA ALA A 235 7.91 -3.63 9.09
C ALA A 235 7.85 -5.04 9.68
N LEU A 236 6.92 -5.89 9.21
CA LEU A 236 6.88 -7.29 9.63
C LEU A 236 8.16 -8.03 9.23
N VAL A 237 8.60 -7.89 7.96
CA VAL A 237 9.81 -8.57 7.48
C VAL A 237 11.03 -8.16 8.31
N ALA A 238 11.20 -6.86 8.58
CA ALA A 238 12.27 -6.36 9.45
C ALA A 238 12.14 -6.92 10.87
N GLY A 239 10.94 -6.98 11.43
CA GLY A 239 10.67 -7.56 12.74
C GLY A 239 11.06 -9.04 12.85
N VAL A 240 10.78 -9.81 11.81
CA VAL A 240 11.20 -11.23 11.74
C VAL A 240 12.73 -11.35 11.65
N LEU A 241 13.38 -10.53 10.79
CA LEU A 241 14.84 -10.54 10.61
C LEU A 241 15.60 -10.14 11.88
N THR A 242 14.98 -9.31 12.72
CA THR A 242 15.54 -8.83 13.99
C THR A 242 15.01 -9.57 15.22
N GLU A 243 14.23 -10.63 15.01
CA GLU A 243 13.62 -11.47 16.06
C GLU A 243 12.63 -10.71 16.99
N ASN A 244 12.15 -9.54 16.56
CA ASN A 244 11.19 -8.71 17.30
C ASN A 244 9.75 -9.20 17.18
N CYS A 245 9.38 -9.91 16.12
CA CYS A 245 8.03 -10.44 15.94
C CYS A 245 8.02 -11.81 15.25
N ASP A 246 6.86 -12.44 15.22
CA ASP A 246 6.60 -13.68 14.50
C ASP A 246 6.34 -13.40 13.01
N ARG A 247 6.36 -14.47 12.17
CA ARG A 247 6.12 -14.35 10.73
C ARG A 247 4.70 -13.92 10.35
N ALA A 248 3.82 -13.79 11.32
CA ALA A 248 2.46 -13.30 11.14
C ALA A 248 2.09 -12.40 12.31
N ALA A 249 1.82 -11.13 12.03
CA ALA A 249 1.48 -10.12 13.04
C ALA A 249 0.45 -9.13 12.51
N THR A 250 -0.25 -8.48 13.43
CA THR A 250 -1.03 -7.29 13.16
C THR A 250 -0.10 -6.08 13.22
N VAL A 251 -0.11 -5.26 12.16
CA VAL A 251 0.55 -3.96 12.14
C VAL A 251 -0.51 -2.88 12.22
N GLU A 252 -0.57 -2.18 13.36
CA GLU A 252 -1.49 -1.06 13.57
C GLU A 252 -0.88 0.23 13.02
N LEU A 253 -1.54 0.82 12.05
CA LEU A 253 -1.23 2.14 11.50
C LEU A 253 -2.22 3.18 12.03
N PRO A 254 -1.96 4.49 11.90
CA PRO A 254 -2.93 5.52 12.27
C PRO A 254 -4.31 5.36 11.63
N GLY A 255 -4.39 4.83 10.42
CA GLY A 255 -5.65 4.54 9.70
C GLY A 255 -6.33 3.24 10.12
N GLY A 256 -5.66 2.35 10.87
CA GLY A 256 -6.19 1.08 11.35
C GLY A 256 -5.24 -0.11 11.13
N PRO A 257 -5.65 -1.33 11.55
CA PRO A 257 -4.81 -2.50 11.52
C PRO A 257 -4.77 -3.20 10.15
N LEU A 258 -3.61 -3.77 9.84
CA LEU A 258 -3.38 -4.72 8.76
C LEU A 258 -2.83 -6.03 9.35
N ARG A 259 -3.36 -7.17 8.91
CA ARG A 259 -2.74 -8.47 9.19
C ARG A 259 -1.70 -8.74 8.11
N ILE A 260 -0.45 -8.92 8.51
CA ILE A 260 0.65 -9.24 7.60
C ILE A 260 1.19 -10.62 7.94
N GLU A 261 1.51 -11.40 6.91
CA GLU A 261 2.14 -12.71 7.03
C GLU A 261 3.28 -12.83 6.03
N TRP A 262 4.49 -13.16 6.50
CA TRP A 262 5.60 -13.56 5.66
C TRP A 262 5.69 -15.09 5.65
N SER A 263 5.13 -15.70 4.63
CA SER A 263 5.00 -17.14 4.48
C SER A 263 6.37 -17.83 4.35
N ALA A 264 6.58 -18.86 5.15
CA ALA A 264 7.81 -19.67 5.09
C ALA A 264 7.82 -20.65 3.90
N SER A 265 6.64 -21.00 3.37
CA SER A 265 6.50 -22.02 2.32
C SER A 265 6.86 -21.50 0.92
N ASP A 266 6.58 -20.24 0.62
CA ASP A 266 6.76 -19.63 -0.71
C ASP A 266 7.55 -18.33 -0.68
N ASN A 267 7.99 -17.87 0.51
CA ASN A 267 8.74 -16.63 0.73
C ASN A 267 7.97 -15.36 0.31
N ARG A 268 6.64 -15.39 0.26
CA ARG A 268 5.82 -14.23 -0.13
C ARG A 268 5.22 -13.55 1.10
N VAL A 269 4.96 -12.26 0.96
CA VAL A 269 4.29 -11.46 2.00
C VAL A 269 2.84 -11.29 1.62
N TYR A 270 1.94 -11.68 2.50
CA TYR A 270 0.50 -11.53 2.36
C TYR A 270 0.00 -10.43 3.28
N MET A 271 -0.78 -9.51 2.71
CA MET A 271 -1.37 -8.40 3.44
C MET A 271 -2.89 -8.53 3.42
N THR A 272 -3.52 -8.62 4.58
CA THR A 272 -4.97 -8.67 4.75
C THR A 272 -5.46 -7.42 5.47
N GLY A 273 -6.47 -6.76 4.92
CA GLY A 273 -7.04 -5.58 5.53
C GLY A 273 -8.38 -5.17 4.93
N PRO A 274 -9.05 -4.20 5.57
CA PRO A 274 -10.35 -3.75 5.12
C PRO A 274 -10.28 -2.87 3.87
N ALA A 275 -11.40 -2.83 3.16
CA ALA A 275 -11.73 -1.80 2.19
C ALA A 275 -13.22 -1.47 2.38
N ALA A 276 -13.54 -0.20 2.57
CA ALA A 276 -14.90 0.21 2.88
C ALA A 276 -15.42 1.23 1.88
N LYS A 277 -16.67 1.04 1.45
CA LYS A 277 -17.41 2.02 0.66
C LYS A 277 -17.81 3.19 1.54
N VAL A 278 -17.64 4.41 1.03
CA VAL A 278 -18.05 5.65 1.71
C VAL A 278 -19.39 6.12 1.16
N PHE A 279 -19.45 6.35 -0.16
CA PHE A 279 -20.67 6.74 -0.88
C PHE A 279 -20.55 6.45 -2.39
N ALA A 280 -21.65 6.62 -3.11
CA ALA A 280 -21.67 6.61 -4.56
C ALA A 280 -22.36 7.87 -5.10
N GLY A 281 -22.05 8.24 -6.33
CA GLY A 281 -22.60 9.42 -6.96
C GLY A 281 -22.38 9.45 -8.47
N THR A 282 -22.72 10.59 -9.07
CA THR A 282 -22.43 10.90 -10.47
C THR A 282 -21.78 12.28 -10.56
N MET A 283 -20.82 12.43 -11.46
CA MET A 283 -20.14 13.69 -11.72
C MET A 283 -20.09 13.96 -13.23
N ALA A 284 -20.12 15.23 -13.62
CA ALA A 284 -19.89 15.60 -15.01
C ALA A 284 -18.45 15.23 -15.42
N GLY A 285 -18.30 14.60 -16.57
CA GLY A 285 -17.01 14.24 -17.15
C GLY A 285 -16.38 15.39 -17.92
#